data_a1fb4259fd200d94c2103b159e3b0ad0
#
_entry.id   a1fb4259fd200d94c2103b159e3b0ad0
#
_cell.length_a   1.000
_cell.length_b   1.000
_cell.length_c   1.000
_cell.angle_alpha   90.00
_cell.angle_beta   90.00
_cell.angle_gamma   90.00
#
_symmetry.space_group_name_H-M   'P 1'
#
loop_
_entity.id
_entity.type
_entity.pdbx_description
1 polymer ?
#
loop_
_entity_poly.entity_id
_entity_poly.type
_entity_poly.pdbx_seq_one_letter_code
_entity_poly.pdbx_strand_id
1 'polypeptide(L)'
;MKLNFRKKLDRNIALAFIIFSVWLILVLISPYLVQPGRFPDLSGRVFFTDNAERIEGINPIAWAVYTAGDFNCHQQSDRSYFLNDNQMPFCARDVGIFAGLSGGALVALILAFRMRWIWMALGFVPMGVDGLVQALTSYDSTNSVRFLTGLLAGSAVIMFICVRIAIPEEPEGPSDAPISEKSRTD
;
A
#
# COMPACT_ATOMS: atom_id res chain seq x y z
N MET A 1 0.97 17.84 15.13
CA MET A 1 1.37 16.42 15.18
C MET A 1 2.83 16.37 15.63
N LYS A 2 3.13 15.78 16.80
CA LYS A 2 4.53 15.58 17.22
C LYS A 2 5.05 14.36 16.49
N LEU A 3 6.09 14.51 15.70
CA LEU A 3 6.80 13.45 14.98
C LEU A 3 8.08 13.15 15.76
N ASN A 4 8.25 11.91 16.16
CA ASN A 4 9.46 11.43 16.82
C ASN A 4 9.98 10.20 16.08
N PHE A 5 11.31 10.00 16.03
CA PHE A 5 11.87 8.75 15.53
C PHE A 5 11.58 7.62 16.51
N ARG A 6 11.25 6.43 15.99
CA ARG A 6 11.10 5.24 16.82
C ARG A 6 12.45 4.82 17.38
N LYS A 7 12.49 4.55 18.69
CA LYS A 7 13.70 4.07 19.35
C LYS A 7 13.95 2.58 19.09
N LYS A 8 12.90 1.79 18.89
CA LYS A 8 12.95 0.36 18.60
C LYS A 8 12.11 0.00 17.38
N LEU A 9 12.55 -1.02 16.65
CA LEU A 9 11.80 -1.58 15.51
C LEU A 9 10.52 -2.25 16.03
N ASP A 10 9.36 -1.79 15.56
CA ASP A 10 8.07 -2.39 15.88
C ASP A 10 7.81 -3.58 14.95
N ARG A 11 7.72 -4.78 15.54
CA ARG A 11 7.56 -6.04 14.81
C ARG A 11 6.29 -6.09 13.97
N ASN A 12 5.18 -5.57 14.49
CA ASN A 12 3.89 -5.61 13.78
C ASN A 12 3.91 -4.69 12.56
N ILE A 13 4.50 -3.50 12.70
CA ILE A 13 4.66 -2.56 11.58
C ILE A 13 5.66 -3.09 10.55
N ALA A 14 6.76 -3.70 11.02
CA ALA A 14 7.74 -4.34 10.12
C ALA A 14 7.09 -5.45 9.29
N LEU A 15 6.26 -6.28 9.91
CA LEU A 15 5.52 -7.33 9.20
C LEU A 15 4.56 -6.74 8.15
N ALA A 16 3.82 -5.68 8.50
CA ALA A 16 2.95 -4.99 7.55
C ALA A 16 3.76 -4.43 6.36
N PHE A 17 4.90 -3.77 6.63
CA PHE A 17 5.80 -3.28 5.58
C PHE A 17 6.28 -4.39 4.66
N ILE A 18 6.72 -5.53 5.21
CA ILE A 18 7.20 -6.67 4.42
C ILE A 18 6.07 -7.23 3.53
N ILE A 19 4.87 -7.45 4.10
CA ILE A 19 3.74 -8.00 3.36
C ILE A 19 3.37 -7.12 2.17
N PHE A 20 3.19 -5.81 2.39
CA PHE A 20 2.78 -4.90 1.32
C PHE A 20 3.90 -4.64 0.30
N SER A 21 5.17 -4.66 0.74
CA SER A 21 6.30 -4.55 -0.18
C SER A 21 6.45 -5.78 -1.06
N VAL A 22 6.31 -6.98 -0.50
CA VAL A 22 6.33 -8.24 -1.27
C VAL A 22 5.19 -8.25 -2.29
N TRP A 23 3.97 -7.87 -1.88
CA TRP A 23 2.84 -7.77 -2.79
C TRP A 23 3.09 -6.79 -3.93
N LEU A 24 3.56 -5.57 -3.63
CA LEU A 24 3.90 -4.58 -4.65
C LEU A 24 4.95 -5.10 -5.63
N ILE A 25 6.00 -5.75 -5.12
CA ILE A 25 7.05 -6.34 -5.96
C ILE A 25 6.45 -7.42 -6.88
N LEU A 26 5.60 -8.31 -6.37
CA LEU A 26 4.93 -9.34 -7.17
C LEU A 26 4.07 -8.72 -8.28
N VAL A 27 3.33 -7.65 -7.99
CA VAL A 27 2.53 -6.93 -8.98
C VAL A 27 3.42 -6.32 -10.07
N LEU A 28 4.57 -5.71 -9.70
CA LEU A 28 5.48 -5.06 -10.65
C LEU A 28 6.27 -6.05 -11.50
N ILE A 29 6.63 -7.22 -10.98
CA ILE A 29 7.41 -8.21 -11.74
C ILE A 29 6.53 -9.18 -12.55
N SER A 30 5.25 -9.33 -12.21
CA SER A 30 4.37 -10.30 -12.87
C SER A 30 4.29 -10.15 -14.40
N PRO A 31 4.30 -8.92 -15.02
CA PRO A 31 4.32 -8.79 -16.47
C PRO A 31 5.61 -9.30 -17.14
N TYR A 32 6.72 -9.36 -16.39
CA TYR A 32 7.99 -9.90 -16.88
C TYR A 32 8.09 -11.43 -16.79
N LEU A 33 7.18 -12.06 -16.02
CA LEU A 33 7.07 -13.52 -15.91
C LEU A 33 6.17 -14.12 -17.00
N VAL A 34 5.70 -13.30 -17.92
CA VAL A 34 4.85 -13.67 -19.05
C VAL A 34 5.53 -13.26 -20.34
N GLN A 35 5.22 -13.97 -21.45
CA GLN A 35 5.74 -13.60 -22.76
C GLN A 35 5.35 -12.17 -23.13
N PRO A 36 6.24 -11.35 -23.71
CA PRO A 36 5.93 -10.01 -24.16
C PRO A 36 4.71 -9.99 -25.08
N GLY A 37 3.79 -9.04 -24.87
CA GLY A 37 2.58 -8.87 -25.68
C GLY A 37 1.50 -9.95 -25.46
N ARG A 38 1.62 -10.81 -24.47
CA ARG A 38 0.58 -11.80 -24.13
C ARG A 38 -0.73 -11.16 -23.71
N PHE A 39 -0.67 -10.04 -23.01
CA PHE A 39 -1.80 -9.33 -22.44
C PHE A 39 -1.90 -7.88 -22.97
N PRO A 40 -2.39 -7.68 -24.22
CA PRO A 40 -2.56 -6.34 -24.76
C PRO A 40 -3.78 -5.61 -24.19
N ASP A 41 -4.80 -6.35 -23.75
CA ASP A 41 -6.03 -5.82 -23.14
C ASP A 41 -6.65 -6.90 -22.23
N LEU A 42 -6.87 -6.54 -20.97
CA LEU A 42 -7.45 -7.40 -19.92
C LEU A 42 -8.77 -6.82 -19.38
N SER A 43 -9.38 -5.83 -20.09
CA SER A 43 -10.59 -5.17 -19.60
C SER A 43 -11.69 -6.17 -19.25
N GLY A 44 -12.22 -6.04 -18.02
CA GLY A 44 -13.19 -6.96 -17.46
C GLY A 44 -14.08 -6.29 -16.40
N ARG A 45 -14.85 -7.09 -15.69
CA ARG A 45 -15.76 -6.66 -14.62
C ARG A 45 -15.18 -7.02 -13.25
N VAL A 46 -15.33 -6.13 -12.30
CA VAL A 46 -14.95 -6.41 -10.88
C VAL A 46 -15.82 -7.52 -10.31
N PHE A 47 -15.23 -8.39 -9.50
CA PHE A 47 -15.82 -9.59 -8.90
C PHE A 47 -16.18 -10.73 -9.88
N PHE A 48 -15.65 -10.66 -11.11
CA PHE A 48 -15.73 -11.72 -12.10
C PHE A 48 -14.33 -12.07 -12.60
N THR A 49 -14.17 -13.28 -13.12
CA THR A 49 -12.93 -13.75 -13.74
C THR A 49 -13.11 -13.82 -15.25
N ASP A 50 -13.22 -12.64 -15.87
CA ASP A 50 -13.53 -12.54 -17.31
C ASP A 50 -12.34 -12.95 -18.20
N ASN A 51 -11.11 -12.94 -17.64
CA ASN A 51 -9.87 -13.26 -18.37
C ASN A 51 -9.28 -14.65 -17.97
N ALA A 52 -10.02 -15.50 -17.26
CA ALA A 52 -9.51 -16.76 -16.74
C ALA A 52 -8.83 -17.64 -17.81
N GLU A 53 -9.46 -17.82 -18.99
CA GLU A 53 -8.91 -18.63 -20.10
C GLU A 53 -7.60 -18.03 -20.65
N ARG A 54 -7.47 -16.69 -20.66
CA ARG A 54 -6.27 -15.99 -21.15
C ARG A 54 -5.10 -16.10 -20.19
N ILE A 55 -5.42 -16.15 -18.88
CA ILE A 55 -4.46 -16.22 -17.76
C ILE A 55 -3.98 -17.67 -17.55
N GLU A 56 -4.70 -18.66 -18.06
CA GLU A 56 -4.34 -20.06 -17.91
C GLU A 56 -3.01 -20.41 -18.62
N GLY A 57 -2.23 -21.30 -17.99
CA GLY A 57 -0.98 -21.83 -18.57
C GLY A 57 0.24 -20.91 -18.48
N ILE A 58 0.17 -19.76 -17.80
CA ILE A 58 1.32 -18.88 -17.56
C ILE A 58 2.09 -19.28 -16.28
N ASN A 59 3.20 -18.58 -16.00
CA ASN A 59 3.95 -18.77 -14.76
C ASN A 59 3.06 -18.72 -13.52
N PRO A 60 3.15 -19.64 -12.55
CA PRO A 60 2.24 -19.71 -11.38
C PRO A 60 2.18 -18.44 -10.55
N ILE A 61 3.29 -17.71 -10.40
CA ILE A 61 3.33 -16.43 -9.67
C ILE A 61 2.54 -15.38 -10.45
N ALA A 62 2.79 -15.26 -11.75
CA ALA A 62 2.04 -14.35 -12.61
C ALA A 62 0.56 -14.71 -12.64
N TRP A 63 0.24 -16.02 -12.75
CA TRP A 63 -1.13 -16.51 -12.68
C TRP A 63 -1.86 -16.02 -11.43
N ALA A 64 -1.28 -16.20 -10.25
CA ALA A 64 -1.89 -15.78 -9.00
C ALA A 64 -2.14 -14.26 -8.94
N VAL A 65 -1.18 -13.45 -9.40
CA VAL A 65 -1.28 -12.00 -9.39
C VAL A 65 -2.29 -11.48 -10.43
N TYR A 66 -2.26 -12.04 -11.65
CA TYR A 66 -3.22 -11.66 -12.71
C TYR A 66 -4.65 -12.11 -12.39
N THR A 67 -4.83 -13.30 -11.78
CA THR A 67 -6.14 -13.75 -11.30
C THR A 67 -6.67 -12.83 -10.18
N ALA A 68 -5.81 -12.41 -9.26
CA ALA A 68 -6.18 -11.44 -8.24
C ALA A 68 -6.58 -10.10 -8.85
N GLY A 69 -5.91 -9.66 -9.92
CA GLY A 69 -6.25 -8.45 -10.68
C GLY A 69 -7.57 -8.58 -11.40
N ASP A 70 -7.80 -9.70 -12.09
CA ASP A 70 -9.02 -9.99 -12.83
C ASP A 70 -10.27 -9.96 -11.93
N PHE A 71 -10.14 -10.46 -10.70
CA PHE A 71 -11.23 -10.45 -9.73
C PHE A 71 -11.45 -9.08 -9.07
N ASN A 72 -10.42 -8.30 -8.80
CA ASN A 72 -10.51 -7.09 -7.97
C ASN A 72 -10.52 -5.77 -8.76
N CYS A 73 -10.16 -5.78 -10.04
CA CYS A 73 -9.99 -4.57 -10.85
C CYS A 73 -10.70 -4.71 -12.20
N HIS A 74 -11.22 -3.61 -12.74
CA HIS A 74 -11.75 -3.58 -14.12
C HIS A 74 -10.67 -3.77 -15.20
N GLN A 75 -9.40 -3.65 -14.86
CA GLN A 75 -8.24 -3.81 -15.74
C GLN A 75 -8.39 -3.10 -17.09
N GLN A 76 -8.99 -1.89 -17.11
CA GLN A 76 -9.12 -1.11 -18.35
C GLN A 76 -7.73 -0.73 -18.85
N SER A 77 -7.45 -1.01 -20.13
CA SER A 77 -6.12 -0.83 -20.71
C SER A 77 -5.66 0.63 -20.73
N ASP A 78 -6.57 1.57 -20.97
CA ASP A 78 -6.34 3.03 -20.93
C ASP A 78 -6.01 3.55 -19.51
N ARG A 79 -6.34 2.77 -18.48
CA ARG A 79 -6.14 3.09 -17.04
C ARG A 79 -5.06 2.26 -16.38
N SER A 80 -4.32 1.48 -17.15
CA SER A 80 -3.26 0.59 -16.67
C SER A 80 -1.91 0.99 -17.23
N TYR A 81 -0.83 0.66 -16.50
CA TYR A 81 0.51 0.71 -17.05
C TYR A 81 0.79 -0.55 -17.86
N PHE A 82 1.77 -0.43 -18.76
CA PHE A 82 2.29 -1.55 -19.55
C PHE A 82 3.75 -1.77 -19.18
N LEU A 83 4.12 -3.01 -18.89
CA LEU A 83 5.49 -3.44 -18.62
C LEU A 83 5.77 -4.70 -19.44
N ASN A 84 6.93 -4.78 -20.10
CA ASN A 84 7.27 -5.91 -20.99
C ASN A 84 6.19 -6.16 -22.06
N ASP A 85 5.63 -5.10 -22.64
CA ASP A 85 4.52 -5.12 -23.61
C ASP A 85 3.24 -5.82 -23.09
N ASN A 86 3.16 -6.09 -21.80
CA ASN A 86 1.98 -6.62 -21.13
C ASN A 86 1.29 -5.55 -20.29
N GLN A 87 -0.02 -5.53 -20.34
CA GLN A 87 -0.83 -4.75 -19.41
C GLN A 87 -0.59 -5.26 -17.99
N MET A 88 -0.43 -4.36 -17.03
CA MET A 88 -0.32 -4.73 -15.62
C MET A 88 -1.62 -5.35 -15.10
N PRO A 89 -1.52 -6.28 -14.12
CA PRO A 89 -2.69 -6.96 -13.55
C PRO A 89 -3.64 -6.03 -12.79
N PHE A 90 -3.19 -4.83 -12.45
CA PHE A 90 -3.97 -3.82 -11.73
C PHE A 90 -3.87 -2.45 -12.40
N CYS A 91 -4.92 -1.64 -12.28
CA CYS A 91 -4.92 -0.28 -12.81
C CYS A 91 -3.92 0.63 -12.08
N ALA A 92 -3.58 1.76 -12.70
CA ALA A 92 -2.61 2.72 -12.14
C ALA A 92 -2.99 3.20 -10.73
N ARG A 93 -4.29 3.31 -10.40
CA ARG A 93 -4.78 3.69 -9.08
C ARG A 93 -4.47 2.62 -8.03
N ASP A 94 -4.71 1.35 -8.35
CA ASP A 94 -4.44 0.24 -7.43
C ASP A 94 -2.94 0.07 -7.19
N VAL A 95 -2.12 0.22 -8.23
CA VAL A 95 -0.66 0.24 -8.10
C VAL A 95 -0.22 1.37 -7.16
N GLY A 96 -0.83 2.55 -7.29
CA GLY A 96 -0.64 3.67 -6.37
C GLY A 96 -1.02 3.31 -4.92
N ILE A 97 -2.17 2.67 -4.72
CA ILE A 97 -2.61 2.21 -3.38
C ILE A 97 -1.59 1.23 -2.78
N PHE A 98 -1.12 0.24 -3.53
CA PHE A 98 -0.12 -0.72 -3.05
C PHE A 98 1.22 -0.05 -2.71
N ALA A 99 1.66 0.90 -3.54
CA ALA A 99 2.84 1.71 -3.26
C ALA A 99 2.66 2.57 -2.00
N GLY A 100 1.46 3.13 -1.81
CA GLY A 100 1.08 3.88 -0.62
C GLY A 100 1.05 3.02 0.65
N LEU A 101 0.52 1.81 0.58
CA LEU A 101 0.51 0.87 1.69
C LEU A 101 1.95 0.48 2.10
N SER A 102 2.81 0.17 1.14
CA SER A 102 4.22 -0.14 1.42
C SER A 102 4.97 1.08 1.96
N GLY A 103 4.94 2.21 1.26
CA GLY A 103 5.64 3.44 1.65
C GLY A 103 5.14 4.04 2.96
N GLY A 104 3.83 4.05 3.20
CA GLY A 104 3.23 4.50 4.45
C GLY A 104 3.59 3.61 5.65
N ALA A 105 3.68 2.28 5.45
CA ALA A 105 4.17 1.37 6.47
C ALA A 105 5.65 1.62 6.81
N LEU A 106 6.49 1.89 5.79
CA LEU A 106 7.88 2.28 5.99
C LEU A 106 7.99 3.58 6.80
N VAL A 107 7.21 4.60 6.46
CA VAL A 107 7.17 5.86 7.22
C VAL A 107 6.74 5.61 8.67
N ALA A 108 5.72 4.78 8.91
CA ALA A 108 5.27 4.43 10.25
C ALA A 108 6.28 3.58 11.02
N LEU A 109 7.13 2.82 10.33
CA LEU A 109 8.22 2.04 10.94
C LEU A 109 9.35 2.94 11.45
N ILE A 110 9.65 4.02 10.72
CA ILE A 110 10.71 4.97 11.06
C ILE A 110 10.22 6.01 12.07
N LEU A 111 8.98 6.50 11.90
CA LEU A 111 8.42 7.60 12.67
C LEU A 111 7.34 7.12 13.62
N ALA A 112 7.44 7.51 14.89
CA ALA A 112 6.35 7.41 15.84
C ALA A 112 5.49 8.68 15.79
N PHE A 113 4.20 8.53 15.52
CA PHE A 113 3.25 9.64 15.47
C PHE A 113 1.86 9.21 15.92
N ARG A 114 1.00 10.19 16.22
CA ARG A 114 -0.41 9.95 16.48
C ARG A 114 -1.22 10.42 15.28
N MET A 115 -2.08 9.53 14.76
CA MET A 115 -2.96 9.83 13.62
C MET A 115 -4.42 9.70 14.03
N ARG A 116 -5.20 10.78 13.82
CA ARG A 116 -6.64 10.76 14.01
C ARG A 116 -7.31 10.28 12.73
N TRP A 117 -8.48 9.66 12.85
CA TRP A 117 -9.26 9.17 11.71
C TRP A 117 -9.51 10.24 10.62
N ILE A 118 -9.60 11.51 11.00
CA ILE A 118 -9.82 12.62 10.07
C ILE A 118 -8.68 12.72 9.02
N TRP A 119 -7.42 12.45 9.40
CA TRP A 119 -6.29 12.49 8.48
C TRP A 119 -6.33 11.33 7.49
N MET A 120 -6.83 10.15 7.94
CA MET A 120 -7.10 9.04 7.05
C MET A 120 -8.20 9.43 6.05
N ALA A 121 -9.32 9.98 6.51
CA ALA A 121 -10.41 10.41 5.65
C ALA A 121 -9.95 11.47 4.62
N LEU A 122 -9.14 12.45 5.03
CA LEU A 122 -8.56 13.47 4.14
C LEU A 122 -7.66 12.86 3.06
N GLY A 123 -6.97 11.75 3.35
CA GLY A 123 -6.16 11.03 2.38
C GLY A 123 -6.97 10.43 1.22
N PHE A 124 -8.28 10.18 1.41
CA PHE A 124 -9.18 9.72 0.35
C PHE A 124 -9.78 10.84 -0.48
N VAL A 125 -9.77 12.09 0.00
CA VAL A 125 -10.41 13.22 -0.69
C VAL A 125 -9.90 13.38 -2.13
N PRO A 126 -8.57 13.39 -2.41
CA PRO A 126 -8.09 13.54 -3.78
C PRO A 126 -8.58 12.42 -4.71
N MET A 127 -8.59 11.16 -4.23
CA MET A 127 -9.09 10.03 -4.99
C MET A 127 -10.61 10.10 -5.22
N GLY A 128 -11.37 10.52 -4.20
CA GLY A 128 -12.82 10.70 -4.29
C GLY A 128 -13.19 11.83 -5.26
N VAL A 129 -12.48 12.96 -5.20
CA VAL A 129 -12.69 14.09 -6.13
C VAL A 129 -12.37 13.69 -7.57
N ASP A 130 -11.20 13.04 -7.80
CA ASP A 130 -10.82 12.56 -9.13
C ASP A 130 -11.88 11.61 -9.72
N GLY A 131 -12.34 10.64 -8.92
CA GLY A 131 -13.40 9.71 -9.33
C GLY A 131 -14.75 10.36 -9.58
N LEU A 132 -15.14 11.33 -8.72
CA LEU A 132 -16.41 12.05 -8.86
C LEU A 132 -16.42 12.94 -10.11
N VAL A 133 -15.36 13.71 -10.34
CA VAL A 133 -15.22 14.55 -11.52
C VAL A 133 -15.27 13.70 -12.80
N GLN A 134 -14.58 12.55 -12.80
CA GLN A 134 -14.60 11.60 -13.92
C GLN A 134 -16.00 11.00 -14.15
N ALA A 135 -16.77 10.76 -13.09
CA ALA A 135 -18.12 10.21 -13.20
C ALA A 135 -19.17 11.24 -13.66
N LEU A 136 -18.98 12.53 -13.36
CA LEU A 136 -19.95 13.59 -13.61
C LEU A 136 -19.64 14.45 -14.87
N THR A 137 -18.43 14.30 -15.44
CA THR A 137 -17.98 15.11 -16.57
C THR A 137 -17.34 14.24 -17.65
N SER A 138 -16.95 14.83 -18.77
CA SER A 138 -16.14 14.19 -19.81
C SER A 138 -14.63 14.15 -19.46
N TYR A 139 -14.25 14.56 -18.26
CA TYR A 139 -12.86 14.49 -17.81
C TYR A 139 -12.40 13.04 -17.68
N ASP A 140 -11.26 12.71 -18.25
CA ASP A 140 -10.60 11.43 -18.05
C ASP A 140 -9.26 11.64 -17.33
N SER A 141 -9.11 10.97 -16.20
CA SER A 141 -7.94 11.08 -15.33
C SER A 141 -6.73 10.40 -15.96
N THR A 142 -5.57 11.01 -15.89
CA THR A 142 -4.32 10.38 -16.35
C THR A 142 -3.84 9.31 -15.37
N ASN A 143 -3.03 8.35 -15.87
CA ASN A 143 -2.44 7.32 -15.02
C ASN A 143 -1.57 7.89 -13.89
N SER A 144 -0.91 9.02 -14.12
CA SER A 144 -0.14 9.71 -13.07
C SER A 144 -1.02 10.26 -11.96
N VAL A 145 -2.17 10.87 -12.28
CA VAL A 145 -3.13 11.37 -11.28
C VAL A 145 -3.75 10.20 -10.53
N ARG A 146 -4.16 9.13 -11.22
CA ARG A 146 -4.67 7.90 -10.60
C ARG A 146 -3.66 7.29 -9.63
N PHE A 147 -2.40 7.19 -10.03
CA PHE A 147 -1.34 6.68 -9.17
C PHE A 147 -1.14 7.54 -7.92
N LEU A 148 -1.01 8.86 -8.07
CA LEU A 148 -0.78 9.78 -6.95
C LEU A 148 -1.95 9.80 -5.96
N THR A 149 -3.18 9.83 -6.46
CA THR A 149 -4.37 9.78 -5.59
C THR A 149 -4.50 8.45 -4.87
N GLY A 150 -4.17 7.33 -5.53
CA GLY A 150 -4.07 6.02 -4.92
C GLY A 150 -2.96 5.94 -3.85
N LEU A 151 -1.78 6.49 -4.14
CA LEU A 151 -0.64 6.56 -3.22
C LEU A 151 -1.02 7.28 -1.92
N LEU A 152 -1.68 8.42 -2.00
CA LEU A 152 -2.14 9.18 -0.84
C LEU A 152 -3.16 8.38 -0.01
N ALA A 153 -4.15 7.78 -0.66
CA ALA A 153 -5.16 6.97 0.00
C ALA A 153 -4.54 5.74 0.70
N GLY A 154 -3.70 4.97 -0.01
CA GLY A 154 -3.01 3.80 0.56
C GLY A 154 -2.11 4.17 1.74
N SER A 155 -1.33 5.26 1.61
CA SER A 155 -0.48 5.75 2.70
C SER A 155 -1.30 6.14 3.93
N ALA A 156 -2.41 6.85 3.74
CA ALA A 156 -3.28 7.28 4.83
C ALA A 156 -3.89 6.10 5.60
N VAL A 157 -4.34 5.06 4.87
CA VAL A 157 -4.90 3.83 5.48
C VAL A 157 -3.86 3.12 6.33
N ILE A 158 -2.71 2.80 5.75
CA ILE A 158 -1.72 1.99 6.46
C ILE A 158 -1.10 2.74 7.64
N MET A 159 -0.85 4.03 7.51
CA MET A 159 -0.36 4.85 8.61
C MET A 159 -1.37 4.88 9.77
N PHE A 160 -2.67 4.96 9.47
CA PHE A 160 -3.72 4.89 10.48
C PHE A 160 -3.77 3.51 11.18
N ILE A 161 -3.63 2.42 10.42
CA ILE A 161 -3.57 1.05 10.95
C ILE A 161 -2.32 0.85 11.81
N CYS A 162 -1.15 1.25 11.31
CA CYS A 162 0.13 1.08 12.01
C CYS A 162 0.15 1.76 13.39
N VAL A 163 -0.49 2.93 13.52
CA VAL A 163 -0.61 3.62 14.82
C VAL A 163 -1.41 2.79 15.84
N ARG A 164 -2.30 1.91 15.39
CA ARG A 164 -3.15 1.09 16.25
C ARG A 164 -2.59 -0.28 16.59
N ILE A 165 -1.82 -0.84 15.66
CA ILE A 165 -1.17 -2.15 15.86
C ILE A 165 0.23 -2.03 16.49
N ALA A 166 0.75 -0.81 16.61
CA ALA A 166 2.04 -0.54 17.24
C ALA A 166 2.06 -1.07 18.67
N ILE A 167 3.14 -1.78 19.02
CA ILE A 167 3.38 -2.23 20.38
C ILE A 167 3.65 -0.99 21.25
N PRO A 168 2.95 -0.80 22.40
CA PRO A 168 3.23 0.31 23.29
C PRO A 168 4.69 0.26 23.73
N GLU A 169 5.42 1.36 23.57
CA GLU A 169 6.74 1.50 24.18
C GLU A 169 6.54 1.57 25.69
N GLU A 170 7.11 0.62 26.44
CA GLU A 170 7.13 0.70 27.92
C GLU A 170 7.81 2.02 28.32
N PRO A 171 7.21 2.81 29.23
CA PRO A 171 7.89 3.99 29.76
C PRO A 171 9.23 3.50 30.36
N GLU A 172 10.33 4.14 29.93
CA GLU A 172 11.64 3.91 30.57
C GLU A 172 11.40 4.10 32.07
N GLY A 173 11.56 3.02 32.85
CA GLY A 173 11.52 3.09 34.30
C GLY A 173 12.52 4.17 34.75
N PRO A 174 12.30 4.82 35.91
CA PRO A 174 13.23 5.83 36.37
C PRO A 174 14.62 5.23 36.36
N SER A 175 15.51 5.83 35.57
CA SER A 175 16.94 5.54 35.51
C SER A 175 17.39 5.49 36.95
N ASP A 176 17.98 4.34 37.36
CA ASP A 176 18.48 4.03 38.71
C ASP A 176 19.02 5.28 39.40
N ALA A 177 18.22 5.85 40.30
CA ALA A 177 18.70 6.85 41.21
C ALA A 177 19.79 6.17 42.04
N PRO A 178 20.99 6.75 42.19
CA PRO A 178 22.05 6.15 42.96
C PRO A 178 21.52 5.87 44.37
N ILE A 179 21.66 4.60 44.81
CA ILE A 179 21.35 4.18 46.16
C ILE A 179 22.12 5.11 47.07
N SER A 180 21.46 6.03 47.71
CA SER A 180 22.02 6.85 48.73
C SER A 180 22.35 5.90 49.89
N GLU A 181 23.62 5.57 50.02
CA GLU A 181 24.21 4.86 51.15
C GLU A 181 23.95 5.70 52.38
N LYS A 182 22.87 5.36 53.08
CA LYS A 182 22.55 5.95 54.35
C LYS A 182 23.59 5.44 55.35
N SER A 183 24.60 6.28 55.57
CA SER A 183 25.60 6.18 56.64
C SER A 183 24.93 5.67 57.91
N ARG A 184 25.38 4.49 58.31
CA ARG A 184 25.17 3.96 59.65
C ARG A 184 26.21 4.66 60.55
N THR A 185 25.76 5.61 61.30
CA THR A 185 26.51 6.08 62.49
C THR A 185 25.66 5.84 63.71
N ASP A 186 26.16 4.96 64.53
CA ASP A 186 26.09 4.78 66.00
C ASP A 186 24.76 5.08 66.71
#